data_44920e32a0b64487e79d166eda800c60
#
_entry.id   44920e32a0b64487e79d166eda800c60
#
_cell.length_a   1.000
_cell.length_b   1.000
_cell.length_c   1.000
_cell.angle_alpha   90.00
_cell.angle_beta   90.00
_cell.angle_gamma   90.00
#
_symmetry.space_group_name_H-M   'P 1'
#
loop_
_entity.id
_entity.type
_entity.pdbx_description
1 polymer ?
#
loop_
_entity_poly.entity_id
_entity_poly.type
_entity_poly.pdbx_seq_one_letter_code
_entity_poly.pdbx_strand_id
1 'polypeptide(L)'
;MPEDARSLPSPLKPPKALSETLLFASNFLRHPNMLGSIIPSSRFLVDQVLEPIDWGRARVIVEYGPGVGTFTGEILRRMRADAHLVALETNREFVRFLRRTLPDPRLHVVHDSAAEVQPVLERLALPAPRYIISGIPLGSMPEPVRTDIAVKSRAALEPGGALLVYQFTARALPTLQRTFGDVRRSFERRNFPPAQLFRCTTSGG
;
A
#
# COMPACT_ATOMS: atom_id res chain seq x y z
N MET A 1 9.85 47.04 38.62
CA MET A 1 9.02 46.30 37.64
C MET A 1 9.96 45.72 36.57
N PRO A 2 10.36 44.45 36.61
CA PRO A 2 10.99 43.82 35.46
C PRO A 2 9.97 42.94 34.71
N GLU A 3 10.00 43.07 33.39
CA GLU A 3 9.18 42.39 32.40
C GLU A 3 9.37 40.89 32.41
N ASP A 4 8.24 40.22 32.33
CA ASP A 4 8.06 38.80 32.28
C ASP A 4 8.45 38.25 30.89
N ALA A 5 9.64 37.68 30.77
CA ALA A 5 10.11 37.01 29.55
C ALA A 5 9.38 35.69 29.40
N ARG A 6 8.29 35.69 28.63
CA ARG A 6 7.58 34.48 28.24
C ARG A 6 8.51 33.60 27.37
N SER A 7 9.00 32.53 27.97
CA SER A 7 9.72 31.47 27.28
C SER A 7 8.84 30.81 26.19
N LEU A 8 9.30 30.85 24.96
CA LEU A 8 8.70 30.13 23.82
C LEU A 8 8.72 28.62 24.11
N PRO A 9 7.66 27.88 23.81
CA PRO A 9 7.66 26.44 24.00
C PRO A 9 8.68 25.79 23.07
N SER A 10 9.48 24.89 23.64
CA SER A 10 10.45 24.06 22.89
C SER A 10 9.77 23.29 21.76
N PRO A 11 10.45 23.10 20.59
CA PRO A 11 9.89 22.33 19.49
C PRO A 11 9.59 20.90 19.95
N LEU A 12 8.37 20.44 19.68
CA LEU A 12 7.90 19.09 19.97
C LEU A 12 8.85 18.06 19.35
N LYS A 13 9.45 17.22 20.19
CA LYS A 13 10.22 16.04 19.72
C LYS A 13 9.30 15.19 18.87
N PRO A 14 9.77 14.71 17.67
CA PRO A 14 8.98 13.81 16.85
C PRO A 14 8.63 12.56 17.66
N PRO A 15 7.43 11.97 17.45
CA PRO A 15 6.98 10.83 18.23
C PRO A 15 7.97 9.66 18.05
N LYS A 16 8.28 8.97 19.15
CA LYS A 16 9.22 7.81 19.20
C LYS A 16 8.97 6.77 18.11
N ALA A 17 7.72 6.59 17.70
CA ALA A 17 7.31 5.66 16.63
C ALA A 17 7.96 5.99 15.27
N LEU A 18 8.13 7.28 14.91
CA LEU A 18 8.78 7.67 13.65
C LEU A 18 10.29 7.33 13.65
N SER A 19 10.97 7.48 14.79
CA SER A 19 12.39 7.15 14.90
C SER A 19 12.62 5.63 14.85
N GLU A 20 11.74 4.83 15.44
CA GLU A 20 11.81 3.37 15.38
C GLU A 20 11.51 2.85 13.97
N THR A 21 10.54 3.45 13.26
CA THR A 21 10.24 3.12 11.86
C THR A 21 11.41 3.40 10.94
N LEU A 22 12.11 4.53 11.13
CA LEU A 22 13.30 4.89 10.36
C LEU A 22 14.50 3.99 10.70
N LEU A 23 14.69 3.63 11.97
CA LEU A 23 15.73 2.69 12.40
C LEU A 23 15.47 1.28 11.88
N PHE A 24 14.21 0.83 11.93
CA PHE A 24 13.80 -0.46 11.39
C PHE A 24 14.01 -0.50 9.86
N ALA A 25 13.57 0.53 9.14
CA ALA A 25 13.81 0.66 7.71
C ALA A 25 15.31 0.70 7.38
N SER A 26 16.14 1.42 8.17
CA SER A 26 17.58 1.51 7.94
C SER A 26 18.33 0.19 8.17
N ASN A 27 17.89 -0.64 9.12
CA ASN A 27 18.44 -1.98 9.33
C ASN A 27 18.11 -2.94 8.18
N PHE A 28 16.95 -2.79 7.56
CA PHE A 28 16.58 -3.55 6.36
C PHE A 28 17.29 -3.07 5.09
N LEU A 29 17.66 -1.79 4.98
CA LEU A 29 18.45 -1.25 3.86
C LEU A 29 19.83 -1.93 3.70
N ARG A 30 20.32 -2.65 4.71
CA ARG A 30 21.54 -3.44 4.64
C ARG A 30 21.38 -4.77 3.90
N HIS A 31 20.17 -5.15 3.51
CA HIS A 31 19.89 -6.35 2.73
C HIS A 31 19.40 -5.99 1.31
N PRO A 32 20.31 -5.91 0.30
CA PRO A 32 20.03 -5.37 -1.03
C PRO A 32 18.93 -6.11 -1.82
N ASN A 33 18.64 -7.36 -1.48
CA ASN A 33 17.59 -8.15 -2.14
C ASN A 33 16.15 -7.74 -1.75
N MET A 34 16.00 -6.80 -0.80
CA MET A 34 14.70 -6.30 -0.32
C MET A 34 14.44 -4.83 -0.69
N LEU A 35 15.30 -4.22 -1.49
CA LEU A 35 15.30 -2.78 -1.81
C LEU A 35 14.00 -2.23 -2.45
N GLY A 36 13.14 -3.10 -2.98
CA GLY A 36 11.86 -2.67 -3.57
C GLY A 36 10.77 -2.24 -2.59
N SER A 37 10.91 -2.61 -1.28
CA SER A 37 9.81 -2.48 -0.31
C SER A 37 10.07 -1.48 0.83
N ILE A 38 11.24 -0.82 0.88
CA ILE A 38 11.72 -0.17 2.12
C ILE A 38 11.92 1.33 2.02
N ILE A 39 11.97 1.92 0.83
CA ILE A 39 12.03 3.38 0.70
C ILE A 39 10.64 3.93 1.08
N PRO A 40 10.52 4.71 2.17
CA PRO A 40 9.23 5.29 2.52
C PRO A 40 8.71 6.10 1.33
N SER A 41 7.54 5.75 0.86
CA SER A 41 6.88 6.49 -0.23
C SER A 41 6.68 7.94 0.20
N SER A 42 7.03 8.88 -0.67
CA SER A 42 6.80 10.29 -0.39
C SER A 42 5.30 10.55 -0.22
N ARG A 43 4.94 11.57 0.58
CA ARG A 43 3.53 12.00 0.70
C ARG A 43 2.87 12.25 -0.65
N PHE A 44 3.64 12.77 -1.63
CA PHE A 44 3.15 13.03 -2.97
C PHE A 44 2.78 11.74 -3.72
N LEU A 45 3.60 10.69 -3.59
CA LEU A 45 3.31 9.38 -4.16
C LEU A 45 2.06 8.77 -3.50
N VAL A 46 1.98 8.81 -2.16
CA VAL A 46 0.83 8.31 -1.42
C VAL A 46 -0.45 9.02 -1.85
N ASP A 47 -0.44 10.36 -1.88
CA ASP A 47 -1.60 11.16 -2.29
C ASP A 47 -2.02 10.84 -3.73
N GLN A 48 -1.09 10.72 -4.66
CA GLN A 48 -1.40 10.44 -6.06
C GLN A 48 -1.91 9.02 -6.29
N VAL A 49 -1.38 8.01 -5.59
CA VAL A 49 -1.87 6.63 -5.67
C VAL A 49 -3.28 6.50 -5.09
N LEU A 50 -3.57 7.23 -4.00
CA LEU A 50 -4.85 7.16 -3.29
C LEU A 50 -5.92 8.12 -3.84
N GLU A 51 -5.53 9.07 -4.72
CA GLU A 51 -6.44 10.04 -5.35
C GLU A 51 -7.66 9.41 -6.04
N PRO A 52 -7.53 8.28 -6.80
CA PRO A 52 -8.66 7.68 -7.49
C PRO A 52 -9.67 6.96 -6.58
N ILE A 53 -9.42 6.87 -5.28
CA ILE A 53 -10.27 6.10 -4.35
C ILE A 53 -11.50 6.90 -3.96
N ASP A 54 -12.67 6.35 -4.28
CA ASP A 54 -13.95 6.80 -3.74
C ASP A 54 -14.13 6.23 -2.32
N TRP A 55 -13.69 7.00 -1.33
CA TRP A 55 -13.73 6.60 0.08
C TRP A 55 -15.15 6.35 0.60
N GLY A 56 -16.14 7.00 0.01
CA GLY A 56 -17.55 6.82 0.37
C GLY A 56 -18.11 5.45 -0.01
N ARG A 57 -17.52 4.81 -1.04
CA ARG A 57 -17.95 3.51 -1.58
C ARG A 57 -17.01 2.36 -1.25
N ALA A 58 -15.77 2.63 -0.87
CA ALA A 58 -14.76 1.62 -0.56
C ALA A 58 -15.02 0.95 0.79
N ARG A 59 -15.74 -0.17 0.81
CA ARG A 59 -15.99 -0.96 2.03
C ARG A 59 -14.87 -1.92 2.35
N VAL A 60 -14.24 -2.50 1.34
CA VAL A 60 -13.05 -3.35 1.48
C VAL A 60 -11.96 -2.82 0.56
N ILE A 61 -10.78 -2.63 1.14
CA ILE A 61 -9.55 -2.26 0.45
C ILE A 61 -8.52 -3.33 0.76
N VAL A 62 -7.72 -3.72 -0.24
CA VAL A 62 -6.59 -4.64 -0.04
C VAL A 62 -5.30 -3.89 -0.33
N GLU A 63 -4.26 -4.12 0.47
CA GLU A 63 -2.91 -3.61 0.25
C GLU A 63 -1.93 -4.77 0.12
N TYR A 64 -1.17 -4.80 -0.97
CA TYR A 64 -0.08 -5.76 -1.19
C TYR A 64 1.27 -5.13 -0.85
N GLY A 65 1.99 -5.76 0.08
CA GLY A 65 3.30 -5.32 0.50
C GLY A 65 3.28 -4.01 1.27
N PRO A 66 2.55 -3.91 2.39
CA PRO A 66 2.48 -2.70 3.21
C PRO A 66 3.85 -2.26 3.77
N GLY A 67 4.80 -3.19 3.93
CA GLY A 67 6.12 -2.92 4.48
C GLY A 67 6.03 -2.29 5.86
N VAL A 68 6.54 -1.04 5.99
CA VAL A 68 6.48 -0.27 7.26
C VAL A 68 5.15 0.46 7.47
N GLY A 69 4.16 0.29 6.59
CA GLY A 69 2.81 0.80 6.78
C GLY A 69 2.57 2.26 6.36
N THR A 70 3.40 2.82 5.48
CA THR A 70 3.23 4.20 5.01
C THR A 70 1.88 4.41 4.33
N PHE A 71 1.50 3.51 3.41
CA PHE A 71 0.17 3.54 2.78
C PHE A 71 -0.91 3.07 3.75
N THR A 72 -0.66 2.01 4.51
CA THR A 72 -1.59 1.45 5.49
C THR A 72 -2.13 2.53 6.43
N GLY A 73 -1.24 3.32 7.04
CA GLY A 73 -1.62 4.39 7.97
C GLY A 73 -2.48 5.48 7.29
N GLU A 74 -2.14 5.84 6.05
CA GLU A 74 -2.88 6.87 5.32
C GLU A 74 -4.25 6.36 4.83
N ILE A 75 -4.35 5.08 4.44
CA ILE A 75 -5.62 4.43 4.10
C ILE A 75 -6.53 4.40 5.33
N LEU A 76 -6.02 3.97 6.49
CA LEU A 76 -6.78 3.94 7.76
C LEU A 76 -7.32 5.31 8.16
N ARG A 77 -6.54 6.38 7.90
CA ARG A 77 -6.94 7.76 8.20
C ARG A 77 -8.08 8.24 7.29
N ARG A 78 -8.14 7.78 6.03
CA ARG A 78 -9.11 8.24 5.01
C ARG A 78 -10.34 7.36 4.90
N MET A 79 -10.23 6.06 5.21
CA MET A 79 -11.31 5.11 5.04
C MET A 79 -12.44 5.32 6.06
N ARG A 80 -13.63 4.86 5.70
CA ARG A 80 -14.82 4.89 6.56
C ARG A 80 -14.63 4.07 7.83
N ALA A 81 -15.40 4.39 8.87
CA ALA A 81 -15.39 3.65 10.14
C ALA A 81 -15.87 2.18 10.00
N ASP A 82 -16.75 1.91 9.02
CA ASP A 82 -17.32 0.59 8.73
C ASP A 82 -16.61 -0.15 7.57
N ALA A 83 -15.46 0.35 7.11
CA ALA A 83 -14.67 -0.28 6.06
C ALA A 83 -13.56 -1.17 6.65
N HIS A 84 -13.04 -2.09 5.84
CA HIS A 84 -11.96 -3.01 6.20
C HIS A 84 -10.76 -2.83 5.29
N LEU A 85 -9.56 -2.85 5.87
CA LEU A 85 -8.28 -2.89 5.15
C LEU A 85 -7.61 -4.24 5.39
N VAL A 86 -7.37 -4.99 4.31
CA VAL A 86 -6.63 -6.26 4.35
C VAL A 86 -5.24 -6.02 3.81
N ALA A 87 -4.22 -6.15 4.65
CA ALA A 87 -2.82 -5.94 4.31
C ALA A 87 -2.10 -7.30 4.20
N LEU A 88 -1.73 -7.70 2.96
CA LEU A 88 -1.02 -8.94 2.66
C LEU A 88 0.48 -8.68 2.61
N GLU A 89 1.23 -9.32 3.49
CA GLU A 89 2.67 -9.15 3.63
C GLU A 89 3.37 -10.50 3.81
N THR A 90 4.40 -10.76 3.00
CA THR A 90 5.16 -12.00 3.05
C THR A 90 6.29 -11.99 4.09
N ASN A 91 6.70 -10.82 4.55
CA ASN A 91 7.74 -10.69 5.56
C ASN A 91 7.14 -10.68 6.96
N ARG A 92 7.46 -11.72 7.75
CA ARG A 92 6.97 -11.89 9.14
C ARG A 92 7.33 -10.72 10.06
N GLU A 93 8.48 -10.08 9.85
CA GLU A 93 8.90 -8.95 10.70
C GLU A 93 8.03 -7.72 10.44
N PHE A 94 7.70 -7.45 9.17
CA PHE A 94 6.75 -6.38 8.84
C PHE A 94 5.36 -6.68 9.36
N VAL A 95 4.88 -7.92 9.28
CA VAL A 95 3.60 -8.34 9.86
C VAL A 95 3.56 -8.06 11.37
N ARG A 96 4.61 -8.45 12.11
CA ARG A 96 4.70 -8.18 13.57
C ARG A 96 4.77 -6.68 13.86
N PHE A 97 5.55 -5.95 13.05
CA PHE A 97 5.69 -4.50 13.18
C PHE A 97 4.35 -3.79 12.99
N LEU A 98 3.63 -4.06 11.90
CA LEU A 98 2.34 -3.46 11.59
C LEU A 98 1.29 -3.73 12.68
N ARG A 99 1.17 -4.99 13.13
CA ARG A 99 0.24 -5.36 14.21
C ARG A 99 0.51 -4.63 15.52
N ARG A 100 1.79 -4.33 15.80
CA ARG A 100 2.18 -3.59 17.00
C ARG A 100 1.99 -2.08 16.88
N THR A 101 2.27 -1.51 15.69
CA THR A 101 2.34 -0.06 15.49
C THR A 101 1.06 0.56 14.97
N LEU A 102 0.20 -0.24 14.36
CA LEU A 102 -1.10 0.19 13.80
C LEU A 102 -2.24 -0.64 14.39
N PRO A 103 -2.55 -0.53 15.69
CA PRO A 103 -3.64 -1.27 16.32
C PRO A 103 -4.99 -0.63 15.97
N ASP A 104 -5.54 -1.00 14.80
CA ASP A 104 -6.84 -0.52 14.31
C ASP A 104 -7.74 -1.73 14.06
N PRO A 105 -8.99 -1.79 14.60
CA PRO A 105 -9.89 -2.93 14.44
C PRO A 105 -10.33 -3.16 12.98
N ARG A 106 -10.19 -2.17 12.11
CA ARG A 106 -10.48 -2.27 10.67
C ARG A 106 -9.33 -2.87 9.88
N LEU A 107 -8.13 -3.01 10.48
CA LEU A 107 -6.92 -3.50 9.83
C LEU A 107 -6.72 -5.00 10.06
N HIS A 108 -6.71 -5.76 8.98
CA HIS A 108 -6.40 -7.19 8.95
C HIS A 108 -5.01 -7.40 8.35
N VAL A 109 -3.97 -7.49 9.19
CA VAL A 109 -2.61 -7.80 8.71
C VAL A 109 -2.45 -9.30 8.59
N VAL A 110 -2.26 -9.80 7.37
CA VAL A 110 -2.17 -11.22 7.04
C VAL A 110 -0.78 -11.55 6.51
N HIS A 111 -0.14 -12.57 7.08
CA HIS A 111 1.13 -13.11 6.59
C HIS A 111 0.83 -14.06 5.43
N ASP A 112 0.74 -13.52 4.22
CA ASP A 112 0.42 -14.31 3.03
C ASP A 112 0.92 -13.61 1.75
N SER A 113 0.86 -14.34 0.63
CA SER A 113 1.17 -13.81 -0.70
C SER A 113 0.00 -13.01 -1.27
N ALA A 114 0.28 -12.02 -2.12
CA ALA A 114 -0.71 -11.33 -2.94
C ALA A 114 -1.51 -12.29 -3.85
N ALA A 115 -0.93 -13.44 -4.21
CA ALA A 115 -1.60 -14.48 -4.98
C ALA A 115 -2.71 -15.19 -4.19
N GLU A 116 -2.76 -15.05 -2.86
CA GLU A 116 -3.75 -15.68 -1.98
C GLU A 116 -4.87 -14.69 -1.56
N VAL A 117 -5.05 -13.62 -2.32
CA VAL A 117 -6.03 -12.57 -1.97
C VAL A 117 -7.44 -13.11 -1.80
N GLN A 118 -7.92 -13.97 -2.68
CA GLN A 118 -9.29 -14.49 -2.62
C GLN A 118 -9.50 -15.45 -1.45
N PRO A 119 -8.66 -16.49 -1.21
CA PRO A 119 -8.74 -17.32 0.00
C PRO A 119 -8.65 -16.52 1.29
N VAL A 120 -7.86 -15.44 1.32
CA VAL A 120 -7.77 -14.56 2.49
C VAL A 120 -9.07 -13.82 2.74
N LEU A 121 -9.70 -13.26 1.70
CA LEU A 121 -10.99 -12.56 1.83
C LEU A 121 -12.10 -13.54 2.30
N GLU A 122 -12.15 -14.74 1.73
CA GLU A 122 -13.09 -15.79 2.14
C GLU A 122 -12.92 -16.18 3.62
N ARG A 123 -11.68 -16.40 4.07
CA ARG A 123 -11.36 -16.71 5.48
C ARG A 123 -11.75 -15.59 6.44
N LEU A 124 -11.68 -14.32 5.98
CA LEU A 124 -12.09 -13.16 6.77
C LEU A 124 -13.60 -12.85 6.64
N ALA A 125 -14.33 -13.61 5.84
CA ALA A 125 -15.75 -13.37 5.53
C ALA A 125 -16.01 -11.94 4.99
N LEU A 126 -15.08 -11.40 4.21
CA LEU A 126 -15.16 -10.08 3.62
C LEU A 126 -15.61 -10.16 2.15
N PRO A 127 -16.42 -9.20 1.68
CA PRO A 127 -16.82 -9.15 0.28
C PRO A 127 -15.65 -8.77 -0.64
N ALA A 128 -15.87 -8.86 -1.94
CA ALA A 128 -14.91 -8.43 -2.97
C ALA A 128 -14.46 -6.98 -2.74
N PRO A 129 -13.14 -6.69 -2.81
CA PRO A 129 -12.63 -5.35 -2.60
C PRO A 129 -12.93 -4.45 -3.80
N ARG A 130 -13.21 -3.16 -3.52
CA ARG A 130 -13.32 -2.14 -4.54
C ARG A 130 -11.97 -1.67 -5.05
N TYR A 131 -10.97 -1.67 -4.18
CA TYR A 131 -9.62 -1.26 -4.52
C TYR A 131 -8.59 -2.25 -3.97
N ILE A 132 -7.59 -2.53 -4.81
CA ILE A 132 -6.36 -3.20 -4.41
C ILE A 132 -5.22 -2.23 -4.66
N ILE A 133 -4.39 -1.93 -3.65
CA ILE A 133 -3.20 -1.11 -3.77
C ILE A 133 -1.98 -2.04 -3.75
N SER A 134 -1.08 -1.92 -4.71
CA SER A 134 0.08 -2.80 -4.84
C SER A 134 1.39 -2.03 -4.78
N GLY A 135 2.16 -2.25 -3.71
CA GLY A 135 3.55 -1.81 -3.52
C GLY A 135 4.59 -2.90 -3.76
N ILE A 136 4.18 -4.13 -4.11
CA ILE A 136 5.12 -5.21 -4.37
C ILE A 136 5.83 -5.03 -5.71
N PRO A 137 7.10 -5.47 -5.86
CA PRO A 137 7.92 -5.19 -7.04
C PRO A 137 7.56 -6.09 -8.24
N LEU A 138 6.32 -5.98 -8.75
CA LEU A 138 5.82 -6.80 -9.86
C LEU A 138 6.76 -6.83 -11.07
N GLY A 139 7.38 -5.69 -11.40
CA GLY A 139 8.30 -5.58 -12.53
C GLY A 139 9.57 -6.41 -12.40
N SER A 140 9.96 -6.81 -11.19
CA SER A 140 11.14 -7.64 -10.90
C SER A 140 10.80 -9.12 -10.71
N MET A 141 9.51 -9.45 -10.60
CA MET A 141 9.06 -10.84 -10.46
C MET A 141 9.13 -11.60 -11.79
N PRO A 142 9.35 -12.93 -11.76
CA PRO A 142 9.17 -13.79 -12.94
C PRO A 142 7.79 -13.57 -13.59
N GLU A 143 7.72 -13.61 -14.92
CA GLU A 143 6.48 -13.32 -15.63
C GLU A 143 5.30 -14.22 -15.21
N PRO A 144 5.46 -15.53 -14.99
CA PRO A 144 4.35 -16.38 -14.54
C PRO A 144 3.78 -15.93 -13.19
N VAL A 145 4.64 -15.57 -12.23
CA VAL A 145 4.23 -15.11 -10.88
C VAL A 145 3.50 -13.77 -10.97
N ARG A 146 4.05 -12.83 -11.74
CA ARG A 146 3.44 -11.50 -11.97
C ARG A 146 2.07 -11.63 -12.64
N THR A 147 1.95 -12.53 -13.61
CA THR A 147 0.70 -12.81 -14.34
C THR A 147 -0.34 -13.44 -13.41
N ASP A 148 0.04 -14.43 -12.60
CA ASP A 148 -0.84 -15.07 -11.63
C ASP A 148 -1.41 -14.04 -10.63
N ILE A 149 -0.56 -13.18 -10.06
CA ILE A 149 -1.00 -12.11 -9.14
C ILE A 149 -1.97 -11.16 -9.87
N ALA A 150 -1.66 -10.72 -11.09
CA ALA A 150 -2.52 -9.80 -11.83
C ALA A 150 -3.89 -10.41 -12.13
N VAL A 151 -3.94 -11.67 -12.58
CA VAL A 151 -5.18 -12.42 -12.88
C VAL A 151 -6.02 -12.60 -11.61
N LYS A 152 -5.42 -13.04 -10.52
CA LYS A 152 -6.10 -13.22 -9.24
C LYS A 152 -6.60 -11.90 -8.65
N SER A 153 -5.81 -10.83 -8.79
CA SER A 153 -6.24 -9.49 -8.38
C SER A 153 -7.48 -9.02 -9.15
N ARG A 154 -7.48 -9.24 -10.49
CA ARG A 154 -8.66 -8.90 -11.31
C ARG A 154 -9.89 -9.71 -10.90
N ALA A 155 -9.72 -11.01 -10.66
CA ALA A 155 -10.80 -11.90 -10.26
C ALA A 155 -11.38 -11.57 -8.88
N ALA A 156 -10.53 -11.09 -7.96
CA ALA A 156 -10.95 -10.73 -6.60
C ALA A 156 -11.71 -9.39 -6.53
N LEU A 157 -11.45 -8.46 -7.46
CA LEU A 157 -12.08 -7.13 -7.46
C LEU A 157 -13.58 -7.22 -7.78
N GLU A 158 -14.37 -6.37 -7.12
CA GLU A 158 -15.77 -6.17 -7.49
C GLU A 158 -15.89 -5.56 -8.91
N PRO A 159 -17.02 -5.69 -9.59
CA PRO A 159 -17.28 -5.01 -10.87
C PRO A 159 -17.07 -3.49 -10.76
N GLY A 160 -16.28 -2.91 -11.66
CA GLY A 160 -15.89 -1.50 -11.63
C GLY A 160 -14.84 -1.16 -10.56
N GLY A 161 -14.26 -2.16 -9.89
CA GLY A 161 -13.13 -2.01 -8.98
C GLY A 161 -11.82 -1.73 -9.72
N ALA A 162 -10.77 -1.37 -8.98
CA ALA A 162 -9.48 -1.03 -9.55
C ALA A 162 -8.29 -1.58 -8.76
N LEU A 163 -7.27 -2.04 -9.51
CA LEU A 163 -5.93 -2.30 -9.00
C LEU A 163 -5.06 -1.05 -9.23
N LEU A 164 -4.56 -0.47 -8.16
CA LEU A 164 -3.67 0.70 -8.14
C LEU A 164 -2.24 0.23 -7.86
N VAL A 165 -1.37 0.35 -8.86
CA VAL A 165 0.00 -0.16 -8.76
C VAL A 165 0.98 1.00 -8.85
N TYR A 166 1.96 1.05 -7.95
CA TYR A 166 3.11 1.94 -8.09
C TYR A 166 4.41 1.14 -8.21
N GLN A 167 5.27 1.55 -9.16
CA GLN A 167 6.50 0.86 -9.51
C GLN A 167 7.59 1.88 -9.88
N PHE A 168 8.86 1.50 -9.74
CA PHE A 168 9.96 2.33 -10.22
C PHE A 168 10.32 2.07 -11.69
N THR A 169 9.74 1.05 -12.31
CA THR A 169 9.93 0.69 -13.72
C THR A 169 8.60 0.38 -14.39
N ALA A 170 8.55 0.45 -15.73
CA ALA A 170 7.35 0.11 -16.49
C ALA A 170 7.24 -1.40 -16.84
N ARG A 171 8.11 -2.27 -16.32
CA ARG A 171 8.18 -3.69 -16.71
C ARG A 171 6.89 -4.49 -16.44
N ALA A 172 6.09 -4.07 -15.47
CA ALA A 172 4.80 -4.70 -15.18
C ALA A 172 3.70 -4.32 -16.19
N LEU A 173 3.83 -3.19 -16.89
CA LEU A 173 2.77 -2.63 -17.73
C LEU A 173 2.21 -3.60 -18.79
N PRO A 174 3.02 -4.36 -19.57
CA PRO A 174 2.46 -5.28 -20.57
C PRO A 174 1.58 -6.37 -19.94
N THR A 175 1.97 -6.90 -18.78
CA THR A 175 1.17 -7.90 -18.04
C THR A 175 -0.15 -7.29 -17.56
N LEU A 176 -0.10 -6.09 -16.98
CA LEU A 176 -1.30 -5.39 -16.50
C LEU A 176 -2.27 -5.10 -17.66
N GLN A 177 -1.77 -4.64 -18.81
CA GLN A 177 -2.58 -4.37 -20.01
C GLN A 177 -3.25 -5.64 -20.55
N ARG A 178 -2.52 -6.77 -20.64
CA ARG A 178 -3.11 -8.04 -21.06
C ARG A 178 -4.19 -8.54 -20.11
N THR A 179 -4.04 -8.26 -18.81
CA THR A 179 -4.97 -8.76 -17.79
C THR A 179 -6.22 -7.89 -17.66
N PHE A 180 -6.07 -6.57 -17.61
CA PHE A 180 -7.18 -5.66 -17.30
C PHE A 180 -7.83 -5.01 -18.52
N GLY A 181 -7.10 -4.86 -19.63
CA GLY A 181 -7.55 -4.16 -20.83
C GLY A 181 -7.47 -2.64 -20.72
N ASP A 182 -8.11 -2.05 -19.71
CA ASP A 182 -8.03 -0.60 -19.43
C ASP A 182 -6.99 -0.32 -18.35
N VAL A 183 -5.85 0.26 -18.75
CA VAL A 183 -4.75 0.62 -17.86
C VAL A 183 -4.33 2.06 -18.12
N ARG A 184 -4.63 2.94 -17.17
CA ARG A 184 -4.17 4.33 -17.20
C ARG A 184 -2.82 4.45 -16.50
N ARG A 185 -1.87 5.10 -17.17
CA ARG A 185 -0.52 5.32 -16.64
C ARG A 185 -0.34 6.78 -16.26
N SER A 186 0.26 7.03 -15.10
CA SER A 186 0.75 8.33 -14.67
C SER A 186 2.14 8.22 -14.03
N PHE A 187 2.73 9.35 -13.61
CA PHE A 187 4.10 9.38 -13.13
C PHE A 187 4.26 10.41 -12.02
N GLU A 188 4.81 10.00 -10.86
CA GLU A 188 5.12 10.90 -9.75
C GLU A 188 6.63 11.21 -9.70
N ARG A 189 6.96 12.45 -10.05
CA ARG A 189 8.34 12.95 -10.16
C ARG A 189 8.93 13.37 -8.82
N ARG A 190 8.09 13.73 -7.84
CA ARG A 190 8.49 14.19 -6.50
C ARG A 190 8.77 13.06 -5.52
N ASN A 191 8.60 11.81 -5.96
CA ASN A 191 9.10 10.65 -5.25
C ASN A 191 10.56 10.38 -5.65
N PHE A 192 11.37 9.90 -4.73
CA PHE A 192 12.74 9.50 -5.04
C PHE A 192 12.96 8.01 -4.67
N PRO A 193 13.29 7.16 -5.67
CA PRO A 193 13.27 7.44 -7.10
C PRO A 193 11.86 7.74 -7.63
N PRO A 194 11.73 8.41 -8.79
CA PRO A 194 10.43 8.69 -9.40
C PRO A 194 9.64 7.42 -9.67
N ALA A 195 8.31 7.47 -9.48
CA ALA A 195 7.46 6.31 -9.55
C ALA A 195 6.51 6.33 -10.76
N GLN A 196 6.32 5.16 -11.37
CA GLN A 196 5.26 4.88 -12.35
C GLN A 196 4.02 4.44 -11.59
N LEU A 197 2.86 4.97 -11.95
CA LEU A 197 1.57 4.58 -11.40
C LEU A 197 0.71 3.97 -12.51
N PHE A 198 0.07 2.87 -12.19
CA PHE A 198 -0.88 2.20 -13.10
C PHE A 198 -2.21 2.03 -12.39
N ARG A 199 -3.27 2.58 -12.95
CA ARG A 199 -4.65 2.31 -12.55
C ARG A 199 -5.24 1.34 -13.55
N CYS A 200 -5.49 0.12 -13.09
CA CYS A 200 -6.05 -0.98 -13.87
C CYS A 200 -7.51 -1.17 -13.45
N THR A 201 -8.47 -0.95 -14.35
CA THR A 201 -9.89 -1.05 -14.03
C THR A 201 -10.49 -2.34 -14.59
N THR A 202 -11.38 -2.98 -13.80
CA THR A 202 -12.24 -4.03 -14.33
C THR A 202 -13.34 -3.35 -15.15
N SER A 203 -13.58 -3.81 -16.38
CA SER A 203 -14.73 -3.35 -17.16
C SER A 203 -15.97 -3.54 -16.31
N GLY A 204 -16.74 -2.47 -16.10
CA GLY A 204 -18.08 -2.60 -15.55
C GLY A 204 -18.90 -3.43 -16.52
N GLY A 205 -19.48 -4.54 -16.06
CA GLY A 205 -20.45 -5.30 -16.83
C GLY A 205 -21.69 -4.46 -17.09
#